data_4752850241599c8e4e2deddb15f02a0e
#
_entry.id   4752850241599c8e4e2deddb15f02a0e
#
_cell.length_a   1.000
_cell.length_b   1.000
_cell.length_c   1.000
_cell.angle_alpha   90.00
_cell.angle_beta   90.00
_cell.angle_gamma   90.00
#
_symmetry.space_group_name_H-M   'P 1'
#
loop_
_entity.id
_entity.type
_entity.pdbx_description
1 polymer ?
#
loop_
_entity_poly.entity_id
_entity_poly.type
_entity_poly.pdbx_seq_one_letter_code
_entity_poly.pdbx_strand_id
1 'polypeptide(L)'
;MYLFALWLVLSASVQVALAQNNSTESPYTRFGLGMRHETTSTATRALGGAALGLRRADVINSKNPASYAAVDSQTFIFDFGASMGVSILKEGNTRDARMLGNFEYATMLFPITRWMAISAGLKPYTSTGYRFGSTEALPGAKDREYTVQHKGMGNMSNLYLGMGFEPFKGFTLGANFSYIFGKQVYVRTIDYGTSGSYTPNFYEMLSARGFRTDVGLQYGFNAGRQGNITLGATYSPSLPLWSKQVFLDNVSQGTGIITTERNDTITSQEAFRMPHEIGLGVAYSYKDKLLLLGDLQYNLWRNTISDTSKATPVNQFRFALGACFVPNRESRSLGQRMEYRFGISGENHYMQIPDATGTLRGSLIGTLSAGIGIPMVDRRSWIDLTLEYKHLMPQAKGMISENYLQLTFGLRFNEAWFRKLKLD
;
A
#
# COMPACT_ATOMS: atom_id res chain seq x y z
N MET A 1 19.59 26.15 -10.36
CA MET A 1 19.47 25.58 -8.99
C MET A 1 18.38 24.49 -8.94
N TYR A 2 17.17 24.72 -9.46
CA TYR A 2 16.05 23.75 -9.42
C TYR A 2 16.27 22.47 -10.25
N LEU A 3 16.92 22.56 -11.42
CA LEU A 3 17.25 21.39 -12.24
C LEU A 3 18.26 20.46 -11.53
N PHE A 4 19.19 21.00 -10.77
CA PHE A 4 20.17 20.23 -9.99
C PHE A 4 19.50 19.55 -8.79
N ALA A 5 18.57 20.22 -8.11
CA ALA A 5 17.76 19.63 -7.06
C ALA A 5 16.84 18.50 -7.58
N LEU A 6 16.23 18.70 -8.75
CA LEU A 6 15.42 17.69 -9.43
C LEU A 6 16.27 16.48 -9.85
N TRP A 7 17.50 16.69 -10.32
CA TRP A 7 18.44 15.63 -10.68
C TRP A 7 18.92 14.85 -9.45
N LEU A 8 19.16 15.54 -8.31
CA LEU A 8 19.50 14.92 -7.03
C LEU A 8 18.33 14.08 -6.48
N VAL A 9 17.11 14.56 -6.57
CA VAL A 9 15.90 13.82 -6.16
C VAL A 9 15.67 12.60 -7.05
N LEU A 10 15.85 12.74 -8.37
CA LEU A 10 15.75 11.62 -9.33
C LEU A 10 16.86 10.58 -9.12
N SER A 11 18.11 11.00 -8.88
CA SER A 11 19.20 10.06 -8.62
C SER A 11 19.07 9.37 -7.25
N ALA A 12 18.58 10.05 -6.23
CA ALA A 12 18.29 9.48 -4.93
C ALA A 12 17.11 8.47 -5.01
N SER A 13 16.07 8.78 -5.82
CA SER A 13 14.93 7.89 -6.00
C SER A 13 15.28 6.60 -6.73
N VAL A 14 16.25 6.62 -7.66
CA VAL A 14 16.74 5.41 -8.34
C VAL A 14 17.53 4.51 -7.36
N GLN A 15 18.30 5.07 -6.44
CA GLN A 15 19.02 4.27 -5.44
C GLN A 15 18.10 3.71 -4.35
N VAL A 16 17.06 4.43 -3.96
CA VAL A 16 16.04 3.94 -3.02
C VAL A 16 15.19 2.84 -3.64
N ALA A 17 14.94 2.87 -4.95
CA ALA A 17 14.22 1.81 -5.67
C ALA A 17 15.03 0.49 -5.77
N LEU A 18 16.35 0.55 -5.60
CA LEU A 18 17.25 -0.62 -5.55
C LEU A 18 17.50 -1.10 -4.10
N ALA A 19 17.17 -0.30 -3.09
CA ALA A 19 17.16 -0.74 -1.70
C ALA A 19 16.00 -1.74 -1.51
N GLN A 20 16.27 -2.87 -0.86
CA GLN A 20 15.22 -3.84 -0.53
C GLN A 20 14.13 -3.13 0.26
N ASN A 21 12.99 -2.90 -0.37
CA ASN A 21 11.80 -2.36 0.28
C ASN A 21 11.32 -3.36 1.33
N ASN A 22 11.55 -3.06 2.59
CA ASN A 22 11.15 -3.91 3.70
C ASN A 22 9.94 -3.27 4.39
N SER A 23 8.79 -3.33 3.72
CA SER A 23 7.55 -2.70 4.17
C SER A 23 6.74 -3.54 5.15
N THR A 24 7.10 -4.81 5.32
CA THR A 24 6.44 -5.74 6.23
C THR A 24 7.41 -6.84 6.67
N GLU A 25 7.21 -7.36 7.86
CA GLU A 25 7.90 -8.54 8.42
C GLU A 25 6.87 -9.56 8.91
N SER A 26 5.71 -9.59 8.28
CA SER A 26 4.58 -10.43 8.65
C SER A 26 4.72 -11.86 8.12
N PRO A 27 4.72 -12.90 8.97
CA PRO A 27 4.64 -14.30 8.54
C PRO A 27 3.39 -14.62 7.70
N TYR A 28 2.32 -13.85 7.86
CA TYR A 28 1.09 -13.99 7.09
C TYR A 28 1.27 -13.67 5.61
N THR A 29 2.31 -12.90 5.26
CA THR A 29 2.64 -12.58 3.85
C THR A 29 3.23 -13.75 3.07
N ARG A 30 3.45 -14.90 3.72
CA ARG A 30 3.81 -16.16 3.06
C ARG A 30 2.69 -16.67 2.15
N PHE A 31 1.46 -16.23 2.37
CA PHE A 31 0.28 -16.74 1.70
C PHE A 31 -0.31 -15.70 0.75
N GLY A 32 -0.86 -16.17 -0.37
CA GLY A 32 -1.47 -15.33 -1.37
C GLY A 32 -0.48 -14.46 -2.13
N LEU A 33 -0.83 -13.20 -2.29
CA LEU A 33 0.01 -12.19 -2.96
C LEU A 33 0.75 -11.28 -1.97
N GLY A 34 0.86 -11.69 -0.68
CA GLY A 34 1.45 -10.87 0.38
C GLY A 34 0.47 -9.88 1.01
N MET A 35 1.01 -8.93 1.79
CA MET A 35 0.22 -7.87 2.43
C MET A 35 -0.09 -6.77 1.43
N ARG A 36 -1.36 -6.41 1.33
CA ARG A 36 -1.80 -5.34 0.45
C ARG A 36 -1.46 -3.97 1.02
N HIS A 37 -0.98 -3.07 0.16
CA HIS A 37 -0.77 -1.67 0.51
C HIS A 37 -2.01 -0.83 0.25
N GLU A 38 -2.29 0.10 1.17
CA GLU A 38 -3.24 1.17 0.91
C GLU A 38 -2.65 2.15 -0.12
N THR A 39 -3.37 2.32 -1.21
CA THR A 39 -2.92 3.16 -2.33
C THR A 39 -3.28 4.63 -2.13
N THR A 40 -2.87 5.21 -1.01
CA THR A 40 -3.23 6.57 -0.60
C THR A 40 -1.99 7.44 -0.40
N SER A 41 -2.13 8.76 -0.57
CA SER A 41 -1.07 9.73 -0.28
C SER A 41 -0.83 9.83 1.24
N THR A 42 0.30 10.41 1.66
CA THR A 42 0.61 10.66 3.08
C THR A 42 -0.51 11.45 3.75
N ALA A 43 -1.05 12.45 3.06
CA ALA A 43 -2.17 13.25 3.56
C ALA A 43 -3.43 12.42 3.85
N THR A 44 -3.78 11.48 2.97
CA THR A 44 -4.97 10.64 3.13
C THR A 44 -4.74 9.45 4.07
N ARG A 45 -3.51 8.98 4.24
CA ARG A 45 -3.16 8.01 5.29
C ARG A 45 -3.50 8.54 6.68
N ALA A 46 -3.17 9.82 6.94
CA ALA A 46 -3.52 10.47 8.20
C ALA A 46 -5.04 10.52 8.47
N LEU A 47 -5.85 10.28 7.45
CA LEU A 47 -7.32 10.21 7.51
C LEU A 47 -7.85 8.75 7.55
N GLY A 48 -7.04 7.81 8.02
CA GLY A 48 -7.37 6.38 8.03
C GLY A 48 -7.41 5.76 6.61
N GLY A 49 -6.90 6.46 5.59
CA GLY A 49 -7.01 6.07 4.19
C GLY A 49 -8.39 6.34 3.57
N ALA A 50 -9.27 7.10 4.25
CA ALA A 50 -10.54 7.54 3.68
C ALA A 50 -10.29 8.58 2.58
N ALA A 51 -10.74 8.30 1.35
CA ALA A 51 -10.49 9.16 0.21
C ALA A 51 -11.52 9.04 -0.94
N LEU A 52 -12.47 8.10 -0.88
CA LEU A 52 -13.36 7.85 -2.02
C LEU A 52 -14.25 9.05 -2.33
N GLY A 53 -14.71 9.78 -1.30
CA GLY A 53 -15.44 11.04 -1.45
C GLY A 53 -14.54 12.28 -1.51
N LEU A 54 -13.22 12.15 -1.31
CA LEU A 54 -12.31 13.29 -1.24
C LEU A 54 -12.16 13.97 -2.60
N ARG A 55 -12.52 15.25 -2.68
CA ARG A 55 -12.41 16.11 -3.86
C ARG A 55 -11.72 17.42 -3.46
N ARG A 56 -10.42 17.55 -3.74
CA ARG A 56 -9.61 18.72 -3.42
C ARG A 56 -8.68 19.06 -4.57
N ALA A 57 -8.48 20.34 -4.82
CA ALA A 57 -7.63 20.82 -5.92
C ALA A 57 -6.13 20.60 -5.67
N ASP A 58 -5.73 20.44 -4.42
CA ASP A 58 -4.32 20.37 -3.98
C ASP A 58 -3.86 18.96 -3.57
N VAL A 59 -4.68 17.92 -3.77
CA VAL A 59 -4.38 16.54 -3.38
C VAL A 59 -4.57 15.59 -4.55
N ILE A 60 -3.58 14.75 -4.83
CA ILE A 60 -3.70 13.65 -5.77
C ILE A 60 -4.39 12.47 -5.07
N ASN A 61 -5.62 12.18 -5.45
CA ASN A 61 -6.39 11.08 -4.89
C ASN A 61 -6.52 9.95 -5.90
N SER A 62 -5.50 9.08 -5.99
CA SER A 62 -5.49 7.94 -6.91
C SER A 62 -6.45 6.81 -6.51
N LYS A 63 -7.10 6.89 -5.36
CA LYS A 63 -8.10 5.92 -4.90
C LYS A 63 -9.44 6.11 -5.62
N ASN A 64 -9.78 7.36 -5.97
CA ASN A 64 -10.94 7.67 -6.82
C ASN A 64 -10.52 8.63 -7.96
N PRO A 65 -10.30 8.13 -9.18
CA PRO A 65 -9.79 8.93 -10.31
C PRO A 65 -10.75 10.06 -10.75
N ALA A 66 -12.03 10.01 -10.38
CA ALA A 66 -12.96 11.12 -10.62
C ALA A 66 -12.52 12.43 -9.97
N SER A 67 -11.76 12.35 -8.85
CA SER A 67 -11.24 13.50 -8.11
C SER A 67 -10.21 14.33 -8.89
N TYR A 68 -9.56 13.77 -9.93
CA TYR A 68 -8.53 14.48 -10.70
C TYR A 68 -9.05 15.75 -11.36
N ALA A 69 -10.31 15.75 -11.78
CA ALA A 69 -10.95 16.92 -12.38
C ALA A 69 -11.10 18.10 -11.43
N ALA A 70 -10.84 17.92 -10.13
CA ALA A 70 -10.89 19.00 -9.14
C ALA A 70 -9.64 19.89 -9.12
N VAL A 71 -8.57 19.50 -9.82
CA VAL A 71 -7.31 20.27 -9.85
C VAL A 71 -7.51 21.63 -10.51
N ASP A 72 -6.87 22.66 -9.93
CA ASP A 72 -6.89 24.00 -10.50
C ASP A 72 -6.22 24.06 -11.88
N SER A 73 -6.81 24.82 -12.79
CA SER A 73 -6.19 25.03 -14.11
C SER A 73 -4.84 25.72 -13.97
N GLN A 74 -3.90 25.39 -14.85
CA GLN A 74 -2.53 25.92 -14.88
C GLN A 74 -1.68 25.56 -13.64
N THR A 75 -1.95 24.43 -13.02
CA THR A 75 -1.14 23.89 -11.92
C THR A 75 -0.55 22.54 -12.30
N PHE A 76 0.58 22.20 -11.69
CA PHE A 76 1.17 20.89 -11.73
C PHE A 76 1.40 20.43 -10.29
N ILE A 77 0.90 19.24 -9.94
CA ILE A 77 1.12 18.67 -8.62
C ILE A 77 2.01 17.45 -8.75
N PHE A 78 3.05 17.40 -7.94
CA PHE A 78 3.89 16.24 -7.72
C PHE A 78 3.84 15.88 -6.24
N ASP A 79 3.54 14.60 -5.94
CA ASP A 79 3.43 14.09 -4.56
C ASP A 79 4.28 12.84 -4.42
N PHE A 80 5.15 12.85 -3.42
CA PHE A 80 6.09 11.79 -3.11
C PHE A 80 5.94 11.40 -1.64
N GLY A 81 6.03 10.11 -1.34
CA GLY A 81 5.96 9.59 0.02
C GLY A 81 7.00 8.51 0.30
N ALA A 82 7.59 8.58 1.50
CA ALA A 82 8.46 7.55 2.05
C ALA A 82 8.11 7.31 3.52
N SER A 83 8.33 6.11 4.00
CA SER A 83 8.03 5.76 5.39
C SER A 83 9.17 5.02 6.06
N MET A 84 9.19 5.13 7.38
CA MET A 84 9.99 4.31 8.28
C MET A 84 9.14 3.87 9.47
N GLY A 85 9.50 2.74 10.08
CA GLY A 85 8.73 2.24 11.21
C GLY A 85 9.35 1.06 11.89
N VAL A 86 8.59 0.53 12.84
CA VAL A 86 8.93 -0.68 13.60
C VAL A 86 7.74 -1.61 13.58
N SER A 87 7.98 -2.89 13.31
CA SER A 87 7.02 -3.97 13.55
C SER A 87 7.42 -4.72 14.82
N ILE A 88 6.43 -5.03 15.66
CA ILE A 88 6.57 -5.85 16.85
C ILE A 88 5.69 -7.08 16.65
N LEU A 89 6.32 -8.22 16.47
CA LEU A 89 5.67 -9.53 16.34
C LEU A 89 5.61 -10.18 17.72
N LYS A 90 4.48 -10.78 18.07
CA LYS A 90 4.29 -11.43 19.35
C LYS A 90 3.63 -12.78 19.18
N GLU A 91 4.29 -13.84 19.70
CA GLU A 91 3.79 -15.19 19.80
C GLU A 91 3.95 -15.69 21.24
N GLY A 92 2.85 -15.90 21.95
CA GLY A 92 2.88 -16.22 23.38
C GLY A 92 3.67 -15.17 24.19
N ASN A 93 4.80 -15.59 24.77
CA ASN A 93 5.71 -14.73 25.54
C ASN A 93 6.88 -14.19 24.70
N THR A 94 7.08 -14.70 23.50
CA THR A 94 8.16 -14.27 22.61
C THR A 94 7.77 -13.00 21.89
N ARG A 95 8.74 -12.07 21.76
CA ARG A 95 8.59 -10.81 21.01
C ARG A 95 9.80 -10.61 20.13
N ASP A 96 9.55 -10.18 18.92
CA ASP A 96 10.58 -9.77 17.95
C ASP A 96 10.24 -8.39 17.40
N ALA A 97 11.23 -7.49 17.35
CA ALA A 97 11.05 -6.12 16.85
C ALA A 97 11.97 -5.89 15.66
N ARG A 98 11.41 -5.37 14.57
CA ARG A 98 12.13 -5.15 13.31
C ARG A 98 11.88 -3.79 12.74
N MET A 99 12.93 -3.19 12.19
CA MET A 99 12.86 -1.92 11.47
C MET A 99 12.27 -2.13 10.08
N LEU A 100 11.41 -1.21 9.68
CA LEU A 100 10.79 -1.14 8.37
C LEU A 100 11.20 0.14 7.67
N GLY A 101 11.33 0.10 6.37
CA GLY A 101 11.58 1.27 5.54
C GLY A 101 11.00 1.04 4.15
N ASN A 102 10.27 2.01 3.62
CA ASN A 102 9.57 1.85 2.37
C ASN A 102 9.48 3.13 1.56
N PHE A 103 9.57 2.97 0.24
CA PHE A 103 9.04 3.92 -0.71
C PHE A 103 7.53 3.72 -0.79
N GLU A 104 6.74 4.78 -0.58
CA GLU A 104 5.29 4.68 -0.53
C GLU A 104 4.63 5.02 -1.86
N TYR A 105 5.06 6.10 -2.50
CA TYR A 105 4.53 6.48 -3.82
C TYR A 105 5.31 7.66 -4.42
N ALA A 106 5.23 7.76 -5.76
CA ALA A 106 5.50 8.99 -6.50
C ALA A 106 4.37 9.17 -7.51
N THR A 107 3.68 10.28 -7.43
CA THR A 107 2.51 10.58 -8.27
C THR A 107 2.55 12.00 -8.78
N MET A 108 1.95 12.22 -9.95
CA MET A 108 1.84 13.54 -10.57
C MET A 108 0.42 13.74 -11.11
N LEU A 109 -0.02 14.99 -11.13
CA LEU A 109 -1.33 15.39 -11.63
C LEU A 109 -1.22 16.74 -12.33
N PHE A 110 -1.79 16.84 -13.51
CA PHE A 110 -1.85 18.10 -14.26
C PHE A 110 -3.16 18.23 -15.05
N PRO A 111 -3.75 19.42 -15.10
CA PRO A 111 -4.93 19.69 -15.89
C PRO A 111 -4.57 19.78 -17.38
N ILE A 112 -5.40 19.17 -18.23
CA ILE A 112 -5.35 19.32 -19.70
C ILE A 112 -6.29 20.45 -20.12
N THR A 113 -7.46 20.49 -19.50
CA THR A 113 -8.46 21.55 -19.69
C THR A 113 -9.01 21.95 -18.33
N ARG A 114 -9.98 22.88 -18.31
CA ARG A 114 -10.66 23.29 -17.06
C ARG A 114 -11.56 22.19 -16.46
N TRP A 115 -11.89 21.19 -17.26
CA TRP A 115 -12.81 20.09 -16.90
C TRP A 115 -12.18 18.71 -16.99
N MET A 116 -10.88 18.62 -17.35
CA MET A 116 -10.16 17.36 -17.52
C MET A 116 -8.73 17.44 -17.02
N ALA A 117 -8.30 16.44 -16.27
CA ALA A 117 -6.93 16.29 -15.80
C ALA A 117 -6.43 14.85 -15.92
N ILE A 118 -5.10 14.71 -16.01
CA ILE A 118 -4.39 13.44 -16.12
C ILE A 118 -3.48 13.28 -14.91
N SER A 119 -3.45 12.07 -14.35
CA SER A 119 -2.54 11.68 -13.27
C SER A 119 -1.75 10.45 -13.68
N ALA A 120 -0.48 10.39 -13.28
CA ALA A 120 0.34 9.20 -13.42
C ALA A 120 1.13 8.98 -12.14
N GLY A 121 1.54 7.73 -11.88
CA GLY A 121 2.37 7.45 -10.71
C GLY A 121 2.72 6.00 -10.54
N LEU A 122 3.71 5.81 -9.66
CA LEU A 122 4.21 4.50 -9.20
C LEU A 122 3.94 4.37 -7.71
N LYS A 123 3.38 3.23 -7.30
CA LYS A 123 3.07 2.93 -5.90
C LYS A 123 3.19 1.42 -5.64
N PRO A 124 3.51 0.98 -4.42
CA PRO A 124 3.45 -0.43 -4.08
C PRO A 124 2.02 -0.96 -4.16
N TYR A 125 1.86 -2.21 -4.58
CA TYR A 125 0.58 -2.91 -4.62
C TYR A 125 0.48 -3.93 -3.49
N THR A 126 1.45 -4.87 -3.40
CA THR A 126 1.58 -5.82 -2.29
C THR A 126 3.04 -5.99 -1.91
N SER A 127 3.29 -6.40 -0.67
CA SER A 127 4.63 -6.73 -0.17
C SER A 127 4.64 -8.03 0.58
N THR A 128 5.74 -8.76 0.43
CA THR A 128 6.06 -9.96 1.18
C THR A 128 7.37 -9.73 1.91
N GLY A 129 7.35 -9.94 3.22
CA GLY A 129 8.53 -9.85 4.05
C GLY A 129 8.31 -10.65 5.32
N TYR A 130 9.17 -11.64 5.56
CA TYR A 130 9.23 -12.40 6.80
C TYR A 130 10.52 -13.16 6.93
N ARG A 131 10.92 -13.41 8.17
CA ARG A 131 11.95 -14.37 8.54
C ARG A 131 11.58 -14.99 9.88
N PHE A 132 11.34 -16.27 9.90
CA PHE A 132 11.10 -17.02 11.12
C PHE A 132 11.64 -18.43 10.98
N GLY A 133 11.83 -19.12 12.10
CA GLY A 133 12.30 -20.51 12.10
C GLY A 133 11.89 -21.21 13.37
N SER A 134 11.96 -22.54 13.33
CA SER A 134 11.79 -23.44 14.48
C SER A 134 12.99 -24.38 14.57
N THR A 135 13.35 -24.74 15.80
CA THR A 135 14.30 -25.80 16.06
C THR A 135 13.52 -27.04 16.46
N GLU A 136 13.78 -28.15 15.80
CA GLU A 136 13.09 -29.40 15.96
C GLU A 136 14.08 -30.53 16.25
N ALA A 137 13.67 -31.52 17.06
CA ALA A 137 14.47 -32.69 17.30
C ALA A 137 14.59 -33.57 16.04
N LEU A 138 15.78 -34.06 15.74
CA LEU A 138 16.01 -34.90 14.56
C LEU A 138 15.30 -36.24 14.76
N PRO A 139 14.43 -36.68 13.83
CA PRO A 139 13.79 -37.98 13.92
C PRO A 139 14.81 -39.14 14.04
N GLY A 140 14.69 -39.92 15.11
CA GLY A 140 15.59 -41.01 15.41
C GLY A 140 16.88 -40.66 16.16
N ALA A 141 17.13 -39.38 16.46
CA ALA A 141 18.29 -38.94 17.24
C ALA A 141 17.87 -37.82 18.20
N LYS A 142 17.34 -38.17 19.38
CA LYS A 142 16.77 -37.23 20.35
C LYS A 142 17.73 -36.15 20.85
N ASP A 143 19.03 -36.38 20.76
CA ASP A 143 20.08 -35.46 21.20
C ASP A 143 20.59 -34.55 20.06
N ARG A 144 19.97 -34.61 18.88
CA ARG A 144 20.30 -33.75 17.74
C ARG A 144 19.10 -32.97 17.31
N GLU A 145 19.35 -31.70 17.04
CA GLU A 145 18.33 -30.73 16.59
C GLU A 145 18.68 -30.23 15.20
N TYR A 146 17.68 -29.83 14.43
CA TYR A 146 17.82 -29.11 13.19
C TYR A 146 16.95 -27.88 13.21
N THR A 147 17.37 -26.85 12.50
CA THR A 147 16.64 -25.59 12.38
C THR A 147 16.02 -25.47 11.00
N VAL A 148 14.72 -25.26 10.94
CA VAL A 148 14.00 -24.90 9.72
C VAL A 148 13.82 -23.40 9.69
N GLN A 149 14.39 -22.73 8.69
CA GLN A 149 14.24 -21.30 8.49
C GLN A 149 13.35 -21.03 7.29
N HIS A 150 12.40 -20.11 7.48
CA HIS A 150 11.53 -19.59 6.44
C HIS A 150 11.83 -18.13 6.22
N LYS A 151 12.10 -17.73 4.98
CA LYS A 151 12.34 -16.35 4.57
C LYS A 151 11.48 -16.04 3.35
N GLY A 152 10.79 -14.91 3.37
CA GLY A 152 10.09 -14.36 2.23
C GLY A 152 10.51 -12.93 1.98
N MET A 153 10.60 -12.53 0.72
CA MET A 153 10.90 -11.16 0.34
C MET A 153 10.32 -10.85 -1.04
N GLY A 154 10.06 -9.60 -1.26
CA GLY A 154 9.64 -9.08 -2.56
C GLY A 154 8.37 -8.25 -2.50
N ASN A 155 8.08 -7.62 -3.60
CA ASN A 155 6.91 -6.74 -3.72
C ASN A 155 6.34 -6.79 -5.13
N MET A 156 5.10 -6.35 -5.23
CA MET A 156 4.45 -5.97 -6.48
C MET A 156 4.24 -4.47 -6.50
N SER A 157 4.47 -3.86 -7.63
CA SER A 157 4.31 -2.43 -7.88
C SER A 157 3.15 -2.19 -8.83
N ASN A 158 2.55 -1.02 -8.71
CA ASN A 158 1.48 -0.51 -9.55
C ASN A 158 1.95 0.78 -10.23
N LEU A 159 2.16 0.72 -11.55
CA LEU A 159 2.36 1.88 -12.40
C LEU A 159 1.00 2.23 -13.03
N TYR A 160 0.50 3.44 -12.80
CA TYR A 160 -0.80 3.84 -13.33
C TYR A 160 -0.74 5.12 -14.16
N LEU A 161 -1.64 5.19 -15.12
CA LEU A 161 -2.04 6.39 -15.84
C LEU A 161 -3.55 6.56 -15.67
N GLY A 162 -3.97 7.72 -15.20
CA GLY A 162 -5.37 8.00 -14.91
C GLY A 162 -5.85 9.29 -15.54
N MET A 163 -7.16 9.39 -15.73
CA MET A 163 -7.83 10.56 -16.25
C MET A 163 -9.11 10.80 -15.47
N GLY A 164 -9.39 12.05 -15.16
CA GLY A 164 -10.66 12.51 -14.59
C GLY A 164 -11.23 13.66 -15.39
N PHE A 165 -12.55 13.70 -15.50
CA PHE A 165 -13.22 14.78 -16.18
C PHE A 165 -14.57 15.14 -15.54
N GLU A 166 -14.97 16.41 -15.66
CA GLU A 166 -16.22 16.98 -15.14
C GLU A 166 -17.15 17.34 -16.31
N PRO A 167 -18.08 16.44 -16.72
CA PRO A 167 -18.99 16.70 -17.84
C PRO A 167 -19.99 17.81 -17.53
N PHE A 168 -20.40 17.94 -16.26
CA PHE A 168 -21.21 19.03 -15.78
C PHE A 168 -20.91 19.33 -14.30
N LYS A 169 -21.16 20.54 -13.87
CA LYS A 169 -20.77 21.05 -12.55
C LYS A 169 -21.20 20.13 -11.43
N GLY A 170 -20.24 19.72 -10.61
CA GLY A 170 -20.42 18.86 -9.45
C GLY A 170 -20.34 17.37 -9.76
N PHE A 171 -20.53 16.92 -10.98
CA PHE A 171 -20.43 15.51 -11.36
C PHE A 171 -19.13 15.23 -12.09
N THR A 172 -18.35 14.28 -11.57
CA THR A 172 -17.06 13.89 -12.16
C THR A 172 -16.97 12.39 -12.35
N LEU A 173 -16.31 12.00 -13.42
CA LEU A 173 -15.98 10.63 -13.79
C LEU A 173 -14.48 10.52 -13.94
N GLY A 174 -13.94 9.32 -13.72
CA GLY A 174 -12.53 9.07 -13.96
C GLY A 174 -12.21 7.60 -14.09
N ALA A 175 -11.06 7.32 -14.64
CA ALA A 175 -10.52 5.99 -14.75
C ALA A 175 -9.00 5.99 -14.56
N ASN A 176 -8.47 4.97 -13.89
CA ASN A 176 -7.06 4.61 -13.89
C ASN A 176 -6.87 3.35 -14.72
N PHE A 177 -5.86 3.35 -15.54
CA PHE A 177 -5.31 2.18 -16.19
C PHE A 177 -3.95 1.88 -15.60
N SER A 178 -3.77 0.70 -15.05
CA SER A 178 -2.63 0.32 -14.24
C SER A 178 -1.94 -0.93 -14.76
N TYR A 179 -0.62 -0.97 -14.67
CA TYR A 179 0.19 -2.15 -14.87
C TYR A 179 0.77 -2.61 -13.53
N ILE A 180 0.35 -3.78 -13.08
CA ILE A 180 0.86 -4.44 -11.87
C ILE A 180 1.99 -5.36 -12.28
N PHE A 181 3.12 -5.29 -11.58
CA PHE A 181 4.29 -6.14 -11.83
C PHE A 181 5.13 -6.32 -10.59
N GLY A 182 5.80 -7.46 -10.49
CA GLY A 182 6.70 -7.70 -9.37
C GLY A 182 7.16 -9.15 -9.24
N LYS A 183 7.97 -9.37 -8.21
CA LYS A 183 8.56 -10.66 -7.89
C LYS A 183 8.56 -10.88 -6.38
N GLN A 184 8.22 -12.11 -5.98
CA GLN A 184 8.28 -12.57 -4.60
C GLN A 184 9.16 -13.83 -4.56
N VAL A 185 9.98 -13.96 -3.54
CA VAL A 185 10.90 -15.08 -3.35
C VAL A 185 10.67 -15.66 -1.97
N TYR A 186 10.40 -16.94 -1.93
CA TYR A 186 10.22 -17.71 -0.72
C TYR A 186 11.36 -18.73 -0.62
N VAL A 187 12.00 -18.78 0.55
CA VAL A 187 13.11 -19.66 0.82
C VAL A 187 12.82 -20.46 2.07
N ARG A 188 12.97 -21.77 2.01
CA ARG A 188 13.01 -22.66 3.17
C ARG A 188 14.37 -23.34 3.21
N THR A 189 15.09 -23.15 4.29
CA THR A 189 16.41 -23.74 4.54
C THR A 189 16.33 -24.68 5.73
N ILE A 190 16.93 -25.86 5.62
CA ILE A 190 17.06 -26.82 6.72
C ILE A 190 18.54 -26.89 7.11
N ASP A 191 18.85 -26.47 8.35
CA ASP A 191 20.20 -26.44 8.89
C ASP A 191 20.34 -27.46 10.03
N TYR A 192 21.22 -28.40 9.84
CA TYR A 192 21.48 -29.48 10.84
C TYR A 192 22.49 -29.06 11.91
N GLY A 193 22.98 -27.81 11.92
CA GLY A 193 23.83 -27.25 12.98
C GLY A 193 25.23 -27.86 13.10
N THR A 194 25.62 -28.75 12.18
CA THR A 194 26.92 -29.43 12.21
C THR A 194 27.83 -28.85 11.14
N SER A 195 29.06 -28.48 11.52
CA SER A 195 30.04 -27.99 10.55
C SER A 195 30.27 -29.00 9.44
N GLY A 196 30.14 -28.56 8.18
CA GLY A 196 30.28 -29.44 7.01
C GLY A 196 29.03 -30.25 6.67
N SER A 197 27.91 -30.06 7.36
CA SER A 197 26.65 -30.72 6.99
C SER A 197 26.09 -30.17 5.67
N TYR A 198 25.32 -31.01 5.01
CA TYR A 198 24.54 -30.61 3.85
C TYR A 198 23.34 -29.79 4.29
N THR A 199 23.09 -28.69 3.58
CA THR A 199 22.00 -27.77 3.86
C THR A 199 21.02 -27.75 2.68
N PRO A 200 19.87 -28.42 2.76
CA PRO A 200 18.82 -28.33 1.76
C PRO A 200 18.18 -26.94 1.73
N ASN A 201 18.05 -26.40 0.53
CA ASN A 201 17.39 -25.11 0.30
C ASN A 201 16.29 -25.28 -0.74
N PHE A 202 15.11 -24.81 -0.43
CA PHE A 202 13.93 -24.83 -1.28
C PHE A 202 13.54 -23.40 -1.63
N TYR A 203 13.64 -23.06 -2.90
CA TYR A 203 13.30 -21.75 -3.40
C TYR A 203 12.01 -21.83 -4.21
N GLU A 204 11.09 -20.93 -3.94
CA GLU A 204 9.93 -20.65 -4.77
C GLU A 204 9.96 -19.18 -5.17
N MET A 205 10.01 -18.90 -6.47
CA MET A 205 10.04 -17.57 -7.02
C MET A 205 8.77 -17.33 -7.82
N LEU A 206 7.90 -16.45 -7.33
CA LEU A 206 6.71 -16.00 -8.01
C LEU A 206 6.96 -14.65 -8.70
N SER A 207 6.92 -14.62 -10.02
CA SER A 207 6.87 -13.39 -10.81
C SER A 207 5.47 -13.23 -11.35
N ALA A 208 4.84 -12.08 -11.12
CA ALA A 208 3.50 -11.82 -11.63
C ALA A 208 3.40 -10.44 -12.27
N ARG A 209 2.55 -10.35 -13.30
CA ARG A 209 2.24 -9.10 -14.00
C ARG A 209 0.82 -9.12 -14.53
N GLY A 210 0.22 -7.95 -14.67
CA GLY A 210 -1.14 -7.86 -15.21
C GLY A 210 -1.63 -6.42 -15.31
N PHE A 211 -2.75 -6.25 -15.95
CA PHE A 211 -3.41 -4.95 -16.05
C PHE A 211 -4.54 -4.85 -15.03
N ARG A 212 -4.75 -3.65 -14.53
CA ARG A 212 -5.86 -3.29 -13.64
C ARG A 212 -6.51 -2.02 -14.15
N THR A 213 -7.82 -1.94 -14.03
CA THR A 213 -8.59 -0.72 -14.32
C THR A 213 -9.42 -0.37 -13.10
N ASP A 214 -9.39 0.90 -12.71
CA ASP A 214 -10.23 1.44 -11.64
C ASP A 214 -11.11 2.54 -12.26
N VAL A 215 -12.41 2.44 -12.09
CA VAL A 215 -13.37 3.47 -12.52
C VAL A 215 -13.90 4.18 -11.29
N GLY A 216 -13.99 5.49 -11.36
CA GLY A 216 -14.46 6.33 -10.28
C GLY A 216 -15.55 7.31 -10.71
N LEU A 217 -16.40 7.62 -9.76
CA LEU A 217 -17.47 8.59 -9.89
C LEU A 217 -17.51 9.45 -8.63
N GLN A 218 -17.74 10.76 -8.78
CA GLN A 218 -18.06 11.66 -7.68
C GLN A 218 -19.17 12.61 -8.05
N TYR A 219 -20.00 12.92 -7.04
CA TYR A 219 -21.04 13.93 -7.16
C TYR A 219 -20.98 14.87 -5.94
N GLY A 220 -20.67 16.14 -6.20
CA GLY A 220 -20.58 17.18 -5.17
C GLY A 220 -21.74 18.15 -5.24
N PHE A 221 -22.33 18.45 -4.09
CA PHE A 221 -23.42 19.42 -3.96
C PHE A 221 -23.33 20.22 -2.66
N ASN A 222 -23.90 21.39 -2.67
CA ASN A 222 -23.89 22.26 -1.50
C ASN A 222 -24.85 21.74 -0.41
N ALA A 223 -24.37 21.68 0.82
CA ALA A 223 -25.13 21.34 2.02
C ALA A 223 -25.26 22.57 2.91
N GLY A 224 -26.31 23.36 2.68
CA GLY A 224 -26.49 24.64 3.31
C GLY A 224 -25.61 25.76 2.74
N ARG A 225 -25.42 26.85 3.50
CA ARG A 225 -24.72 28.06 2.99
C ARG A 225 -23.19 27.93 2.94
N GLN A 226 -22.59 27.02 3.71
CA GLN A 226 -21.14 26.96 3.91
C GLN A 226 -20.60 25.55 3.95
N GLY A 227 -21.44 24.55 3.70
CA GLY A 227 -21.09 23.13 3.65
C GLY A 227 -21.13 22.62 2.22
N ASN A 228 -20.32 21.62 1.93
CA ASN A 228 -20.34 20.85 0.69
C ASN A 228 -20.28 19.37 1.03
N ILE A 229 -21.10 18.55 0.37
CA ILE A 229 -21.06 17.09 0.46
C ILE A 229 -20.60 16.56 -0.89
N THR A 230 -19.67 15.63 -0.88
CA THR A 230 -19.26 14.87 -2.06
C THR A 230 -19.47 13.39 -1.80
N LEU A 231 -20.27 12.76 -2.63
CA LEU A 231 -20.43 11.31 -2.68
C LEU A 231 -19.46 10.74 -3.68
N GLY A 232 -18.80 9.63 -3.36
CA GLY A 232 -17.86 8.94 -4.23
C GLY A 232 -18.20 7.47 -4.36
N ALA A 233 -18.03 6.93 -5.56
CA ALA A 233 -18.12 5.51 -5.81
C ALA A 233 -16.96 5.07 -6.69
N THR A 234 -16.46 3.84 -6.47
CA THR A 234 -15.40 3.24 -7.28
C THR A 234 -15.70 1.78 -7.57
N TYR A 235 -15.24 1.32 -8.72
CA TYR A 235 -15.31 -0.07 -9.11
C TYR A 235 -14.06 -0.49 -9.86
N SER A 236 -13.52 -1.67 -9.51
CA SER A 236 -12.40 -2.29 -10.21
C SER A 236 -12.80 -3.73 -10.56
N PRO A 237 -12.77 -4.13 -11.85
CA PRO A 237 -13.07 -5.49 -12.26
C PRO A 237 -11.96 -6.47 -11.85
N SER A 238 -12.34 -7.73 -11.65
CA SER A 238 -11.38 -8.82 -11.48
C SER A 238 -10.69 -9.12 -12.80
N LEU A 239 -9.36 -9.01 -12.81
CA LEU A 239 -8.54 -9.31 -13.97
C LEU A 239 -7.47 -10.35 -13.61
N PRO A 240 -7.09 -11.25 -14.54
CA PRO A 240 -6.05 -12.24 -14.30
C PRO A 240 -4.67 -11.61 -14.19
N LEU A 241 -3.79 -12.27 -13.43
CA LEU A 241 -2.36 -11.98 -13.37
C LEU A 241 -1.60 -13.11 -14.09
N TRP A 242 -0.82 -12.75 -15.11
CA TRP A 242 0.14 -13.69 -15.70
C TRP A 242 1.23 -13.96 -14.70
N SER A 243 1.31 -15.20 -14.23
CA SER A 243 2.27 -15.63 -13.23
C SER A 243 3.25 -16.65 -13.79
N LYS A 244 4.50 -16.56 -13.32
CA LYS A 244 5.56 -17.55 -13.53
C LYS A 244 6.09 -17.93 -12.16
N GLN A 245 5.93 -19.21 -11.79
CA GLN A 245 6.50 -19.80 -10.60
C GLN A 245 7.72 -20.66 -10.99
N VAL A 246 8.83 -20.45 -10.33
CA VAL A 246 10.06 -21.25 -10.49
C VAL A 246 10.36 -21.89 -9.15
N PHE A 247 10.45 -23.22 -9.14
CA PHE A 247 10.83 -24.02 -8.01
C PHE A 247 12.26 -24.52 -8.21
N LEU A 248 13.13 -24.19 -7.27
CA LEU A 248 14.52 -24.60 -7.29
C LEU A 248 14.87 -25.22 -5.95
N ASP A 249 15.12 -26.51 -5.94
CA ASP A 249 15.57 -27.24 -4.77
C ASP A 249 17.05 -27.60 -4.96
N ASN A 250 17.89 -27.17 -4.04
CA ASN A 250 19.31 -27.45 -4.07
C ASN A 250 19.84 -27.85 -2.69
N VAL A 251 20.99 -28.51 -2.70
CA VAL A 251 21.75 -28.85 -1.50
C VAL A 251 23.06 -28.09 -1.54
N SER A 252 23.36 -27.36 -0.49
CA SER A 252 24.61 -26.61 -0.32
C SER A 252 25.45 -27.20 0.82
N GLN A 253 26.77 -26.99 0.74
CA GLN A 253 27.71 -27.27 1.82
C GLN A 253 28.65 -26.06 1.94
N GLY A 254 28.65 -25.41 3.08
CA GLY A 254 29.31 -24.12 3.22
C GLY A 254 28.71 -23.08 2.27
N THR A 255 29.53 -22.46 1.42
CA THR A 255 29.09 -21.46 0.42
C THR A 255 28.82 -22.04 -0.96
N GLY A 256 29.07 -23.35 -1.17
CA GLY A 256 28.95 -24.01 -2.47
C GLY A 256 27.63 -24.77 -2.64
N ILE A 257 27.03 -24.69 -3.84
CA ILE A 257 25.93 -25.59 -4.25
C ILE A 257 26.56 -26.88 -4.74
N ILE A 258 26.12 -28.02 -4.15
CA ILE A 258 26.65 -29.34 -4.49
C ILE A 258 25.80 -30.00 -5.56
N THR A 259 24.48 -29.92 -5.41
CA THR A 259 23.55 -30.53 -6.36
C THR A 259 22.26 -29.66 -6.44
N THR A 260 21.63 -29.74 -7.62
CA THR A 260 20.29 -29.19 -7.84
C THR A 260 19.37 -30.38 -8.12
N GLU A 261 18.37 -30.58 -7.24
CA GLU A 261 17.47 -31.74 -7.34
C GLU A 261 16.21 -31.39 -8.13
N ARG A 262 15.78 -30.11 -8.11
CA ARG A 262 14.59 -29.65 -8.80
C ARG A 262 14.85 -28.31 -9.45
N ASN A 263 14.40 -28.15 -10.71
CA ASN A 263 14.37 -26.89 -11.41
C ASN A 263 13.14 -26.85 -12.32
N ASP A 264 11.97 -26.60 -11.72
CA ASP A 264 10.69 -26.61 -12.44
C ASP A 264 10.18 -25.18 -12.64
N THR A 265 9.52 -24.98 -13.77
CA THR A 265 8.87 -23.72 -14.09
C THR A 265 7.40 -23.96 -14.44
N ILE A 266 6.49 -23.29 -13.74
CA ILE A 266 5.06 -23.29 -14.01
C ILE A 266 4.65 -21.87 -14.44
N THR A 267 4.03 -21.76 -15.60
CA THR A 267 3.47 -20.51 -16.10
C THR A 267 1.95 -20.64 -16.14
N SER A 268 1.24 -19.68 -15.54
CA SER A 268 -0.21 -19.70 -15.48
C SER A 268 -0.79 -18.28 -15.63
N GLN A 269 -1.94 -18.20 -16.30
CA GLN A 269 -2.76 -17.00 -16.38
C GLN A 269 -3.96 -17.04 -15.41
N GLU A 270 -4.19 -18.17 -14.77
CA GLU A 270 -5.36 -18.41 -13.92
C GLU A 270 -5.02 -18.67 -12.45
N ALA A 271 -3.72 -18.85 -12.13
CA ALA A 271 -3.29 -19.11 -10.76
C ALA A 271 -3.65 -17.98 -9.81
N PHE A 272 -3.59 -16.74 -10.31
CA PHE A 272 -3.87 -15.52 -9.52
C PHE A 272 -4.73 -14.55 -10.32
N ARG A 273 -5.71 -13.97 -9.64
CA ARG A 273 -6.56 -12.90 -10.16
C ARG A 273 -6.61 -11.76 -9.17
N MET A 274 -6.75 -10.54 -9.65
CA MET A 274 -7.11 -9.41 -8.79
C MET A 274 -8.59 -9.52 -8.43
N PRO A 275 -9.01 -9.08 -7.24
CA PRO A 275 -10.42 -9.14 -6.84
C PRO A 275 -11.26 -8.11 -7.60
N HIS A 276 -12.58 -8.32 -7.67
CA HIS A 276 -13.49 -7.21 -7.86
C HIS A 276 -13.45 -6.33 -6.61
N GLU A 277 -13.35 -5.02 -6.79
CA GLU A 277 -13.36 -4.07 -5.69
C GLU A 277 -14.48 -3.06 -5.90
N ILE A 278 -15.28 -2.86 -4.86
CA ILE A 278 -16.38 -1.88 -4.83
C ILE A 278 -16.12 -0.96 -3.66
N GLY A 279 -16.18 0.33 -3.90
CA GLY A 279 -16.00 1.34 -2.87
C GLY A 279 -17.06 2.41 -2.91
N LEU A 280 -17.53 2.82 -1.73
CA LEU A 280 -18.44 3.95 -1.53
C LEU A 280 -17.84 4.88 -0.49
N GLY A 281 -17.94 6.18 -0.73
CA GLY A 281 -17.42 7.17 0.20
C GLY A 281 -18.23 8.44 0.26
N VAL A 282 -18.12 9.13 1.37
CA VAL A 282 -18.72 10.45 1.59
C VAL A 282 -17.67 11.39 2.16
N ALA A 283 -17.68 12.63 1.68
CA ALA A 283 -16.91 13.72 2.24
C ALA A 283 -17.85 14.87 2.58
N TYR A 284 -17.67 15.44 3.77
CA TYR A 284 -18.34 16.68 4.18
C TYR A 284 -17.30 17.73 4.49
N SER A 285 -17.30 18.84 3.76
CA SER A 285 -16.45 20.00 4.02
C SER A 285 -17.27 21.17 4.54
N TYR A 286 -16.74 21.87 5.54
CA TYR A 286 -17.38 23.04 6.14
C TYR A 286 -16.41 24.21 6.25
N LYS A 287 -16.71 25.32 5.56
CA LYS A 287 -15.92 26.58 5.60
C LYS A 287 -14.43 26.40 5.29
N ASP A 288 -14.03 25.42 4.53
CA ASP A 288 -12.62 25.05 4.31
C ASP A 288 -11.79 24.83 5.60
N LYS A 289 -12.47 24.72 6.74
CA LYS A 289 -11.86 24.48 8.05
C LYS A 289 -11.97 23.05 8.52
N LEU A 290 -13.09 22.41 8.25
CA LEU A 290 -13.36 21.03 8.67
C LEU A 290 -13.69 20.18 7.45
N LEU A 291 -13.02 19.04 7.35
CA LEU A 291 -13.32 18.00 6.39
C LEU A 291 -13.51 16.69 7.15
N LEU A 292 -14.65 16.05 6.95
CA LEU A 292 -14.98 14.73 7.47
C LEU A 292 -15.12 13.75 6.31
N LEU A 293 -14.57 12.57 6.45
CA LEU A 293 -14.57 11.52 5.43
C LEU A 293 -15.06 10.21 6.02
N GLY A 294 -15.76 9.43 5.21
CA GLY A 294 -16.16 8.08 5.52
C GLY A 294 -16.17 7.22 4.27
N ASP A 295 -15.49 6.07 4.32
CA ASP A 295 -15.38 5.12 3.22
C ASP A 295 -15.79 3.72 3.67
N LEU A 296 -16.45 2.99 2.77
CA LEU A 296 -16.72 1.57 2.84
C LEU A 296 -16.18 0.90 1.57
N GLN A 297 -15.48 -0.21 1.71
CA GLN A 297 -14.93 -0.98 0.59
C GLN A 297 -15.20 -2.46 0.78
N TYR A 298 -15.53 -3.14 -0.32
CA TYR A 298 -15.74 -4.57 -0.36
C TYR A 298 -14.97 -5.18 -1.53
N ASN A 299 -14.05 -6.11 -1.20
CA ASN A 299 -13.16 -6.75 -2.14
C ASN A 299 -13.46 -8.24 -2.19
N LEU A 300 -13.83 -8.75 -3.38
CA LEU A 300 -14.25 -10.14 -3.60
C LEU A 300 -13.01 -11.00 -3.91
N TRP A 301 -12.29 -11.40 -2.88
CA TRP A 301 -11.09 -12.22 -2.99
C TRP A 301 -11.38 -13.72 -3.15
N ARG A 302 -12.58 -14.19 -2.82
CA ARG A 302 -12.94 -15.59 -3.01
C ARG A 302 -12.74 -15.98 -4.48
N ASN A 303 -12.09 -17.13 -4.72
CA ASN A 303 -11.77 -17.66 -6.07
C ASN A 303 -10.75 -16.82 -6.87
N THR A 304 -9.96 -15.97 -6.23
CA THR A 304 -8.89 -15.21 -6.90
C THR A 304 -7.55 -15.94 -6.93
N ILE A 305 -7.38 -16.98 -6.13
CA ILE A 305 -6.18 -17.81 -6.03
C ILE A 305 -6.59 -19.26 -6.20
N SER A 306 -5.97 -19.96 -7.16
CA SER A 306 -6.33 -21.32 -7.52
C SER A 306 -5.84 -22.36 -6.52
N ASP A 307 -4.59 -22.19 -5.99
CA ASP A 307 -4.06 -23.07 -4.96
C ASP A 307 -4.48 -22.62 -3.57
N THR A 308 -5.46 -23.30 -3.00
CA THR A 308 -5.98 -23.08 -1.65
C THR A 308 -5.51 -24.14 -0.64
N SER A 309 -4.56 -24.99 -1.01
CA SER A 309 -4.08 -26.10 -0.15
C SER A 309 -3.46 -25.65 1.16
N LYS A 310 -2.85 -24.46 1.18
CA LYS A 310 -2.15 -23.90 2.35
C LYS A 310 -2.92 -22.78 3.04
N ALA A 311 -3.80 -22.07 2.34
CA ALA A 311 -4.57 -20.94 2.86
C ALA A 311 -5.71 -20.62 1.89
N THR A 312 -6.81 -20.07 2.38
CA THR A 312 -8.00 -19.81 1.58
C THR A 312 -8.32 -18.31 1.51
N PRO A 313 -8.48 -17.73 0.30
CA PRO A 313 -8.89 -16.36 0.17
C PRO A 313 -10.36 -16.17 0.57
N VAL A 314 -10.63 -15.10 1.31
CA VAL A 314 -11.95 -14.69 1.76
C VAL A 314 -12.23 -13.25 1.39
N ASN A 315 -13.49 -12.90 1.19
CA ASN A 315 -13.86 -11.54 0.87
C ASN A 315 -13.45 -10.60 2.01
N GLN A 316 -12.95 -9.45 1.62
CA GLN A 316 -12.45 -8.42 2.54
C GLN A 316 -13.44 -7.27 2.60
N PHE A 317 -13.81 -6.88 3.80
CA PHE A 317 -14.54 -5.66 4.09
C PHE A 317 -13.61 -4.68 4.79
N ARG A 318 -13.66 -3.40 4.39
CA ARG A 318 -12.91 -2.34 5.01
C ARG A 318 -13.79 -1.11 5.22
N PHE A 319 -13.65 -0.49 6.37
CA PHE A 319 -14.18 0.85 6.64
C PHE A 319 -13.05 1.81 7.01
N ALA A 320 -13.23 3.08 6.73
CA ALA A 320 -12.31 4.12 7.13
C ALA A 320 -13.06 5.41 7.44
N LEU A 321 -12.66 6.10 8.50
CA LEU A 321 -13.17 7.40 8.89
C LEU A 321 -11.99 8.36 9.07
N GLY A 322 -12.16 9.60 8.62
CA GLY A 322 -11.14 10.62 8.69
C GLY A 322 -11.70 12.00 9.00
N ALA A 323 -10.93 12.79 9.74
CA ALA A 323 -11.21 14.18 10.03
C ALA A 323 -9.97 15.04 9.80
N CYS A 324 -10.14 16.18 9.10
CA CYS A 324 -9.09 17.18 8.92
C CYS A 324 -9.63 18.53 9.39
N PHE A 325 -8.81 19.20 10.20
CA PHE A 325 -9.14 20.51 10.75
C PHE A 325 -8.04 21.53 10.45
N VAL A 326 -8.42 22.71 9.96
CA VAL A 326 -7.53 23.85 9.71
C VAL A 326 -8.08 25.05 10.47
N PRO A 327 -7.41 25.53 11.50
CA PRO A 327 -7.92 26.65 12.30
C PRO A 327 -8.20 27.91 11.48
N ASN A 328 -7.21 28.37 10.71
CA ASN A 328 -7.33 29.53 9.84
C ASN A 328 -6.28 29.53 8.73
N ARG A 329 -6.69 29.28 7.48
CA ARG A 329 -5.78 29.20 6.29
C ARG A 329 -5.09 30.53 5.98
N GLU A 330 -5.68 31.66 6.34
CA GLU A 330 -5.16 33.00 6.02
C GLU A 330 -4.30 33.60 7.13
N SER A 331 -4.18 32.95 8.27
CA SER A 331 -3.41 33.44 9.41
C SER A 331 -1.92 33.63 9.06
N ARG A 332 -1.28 34.57 9.75
CA ARG A 332 0.18 34.73 9.72
C ARG A 332 0.88 33.64 10.52
N SER A 333 0.23 33.07 11.54
CA SER A 333 0.77 32.00 12.36
C SER A 333 0.78 30.67 11.60
N LEU A 334 1.92 30.00 11.56
CA LEU A 334 2.10 28.70 10.88
C LEU A 334 1.14 27.65 11.46
N GLY A 335 1.08 27.52 12.79
CA GLY A 335 0.21 26.52 13.44
C GLY A 335 -1.28 26.69 13.15
N GLN A 336 -1.75 27.91 12.85
CA GLN A 336 -3.15 28.13 12.46
C GLN A 336 -3.41 27.76 10.99
N ARG A 337 -2.37 27.73 10.13
CA ARG A 337 -2.46 27.35 8.72
C ARG A 337 -2.27 25.87 8.49
N MET A 338 -1.68 25.15 9.46
CA MET A 338 -1.45 23.72 9.38
C MET A 338 -2.76 22.94 9.31
N GLU A 339 -2.71 21.80 8.63
CA GLU A 339 -3.78 20.81 8.63
C GLU A 339 -3.53 19.78 9.74
N TYR A 340 -4.49 19.58 10.62
CA TYR A 340 -4.48 18.56 11.67
C TYR A 340 -5.42 17.43 11.23
N ARG A 341 -4.90 16.22 11.12
CA ARG A 341 -5.62 15.08 10.55
C ARG A 341 -5.65 13.93 11.52
N PHE A 342 -6.80 13.26 11.60
CA PHE A 342 -7.00 12.07 12.41
C PHE A 342 -7.80 11.04 11.62
N GLY A 343 -7.49 9.76 11.80
CA GLY A 343 -8.18 8.71 11.10
C GLY A 343 -8.21 7.40 11.87
N ILE A 344 -9.22 6.61 11.56
CA ILE A 344 -9.37 5.25 12.03
C ILE A 344 -9.84 4.38 10.88
N SER A 345 -9.32 3.18 10.77
CA SER A 345 -9.83 2.18 9.83
C SER A 345 -9.78 0.78 10.41
N GLY A 346 -10.61 -0.09 9.86
CA GLY A 346 -10.65 -1.49 10.21
C GLY A 346 -10.98 -2.35 9.01
N GLU A 347 -10.35 -3.53 8.94
CA GLU A 347 -10.56 -4.50 7.88
C GLU A 347 -10.32 -5.92 8.37
N ASN A 348 -10.89 -6.92 7.70
CA ASN A 348 -10.45 -8.29 7.85
C ASN A 348 -9.33 -8.61 6.86
N HIS A 349 -8.40 -9.49 7.25
CA HIS A 349 -7.40 -10.01 6.34
C HIS A 349 -8.05 -10.85 5.23
N TYR A 350 -7.57 -10.72 4.00
CA TYR A 350 -8.15 -11.42 2.84
C TYR A 350 -7.81 -12.91 2.74
N MET A 351 -6.87 -13.40 3.57
CA MET A 351 -6.49 -14.82 3.66
C MET A 351 -6.90 -15.40 5.01
N GLN A 352 -7.48 -16.59 5.00
CA GLN A 352 -7.60 -17.46 6.16
C GLN A 352 -6.46 -18.47 6.14
N ILE A 353 -5.82 -18.67 7.27
CA ILE A 353 -4.61 -19.48 7.43
C ILE A 353 -4.88 -20.55 8.47
N PRO A 354 -4.40 -21.80 8.28
CA PRO A 354 -4.56 -22.84 9.25
C PRO A 354 -3.83 -22.52 10.55
N ASP A 355 -4.52 -22.70 11.67
CA ASP A 355 -3.92 -22.68 12.99
C ASP A 355 -3.18 -24.00 13.31
N ALA A 356 -2.63 -24.15 14.52
CA ALA A 356 -1.93 -25.36 14.93
C ALA A 356 -2.78 -26.64 14.87
N THR A 357 -4.12 -26.51 14.83
CA THR A 357 -5.07 -27.63 14.69
C THR A 357 -5.45 -27.91 13.23
N GLY A 358 -4.94 -27.13 12.29
CA GLY A 358 -5.33 -27.18 10.87
C GLY A 358 -6.63 -26.46 10.53
N THR A 359 -7.27 -25.79 11.51
CA THR A 359 -8.49 -25.03 11.29
C THR A 359 -8.18 -23.67 10.66
N LEU A 360 -8.86 -23.32 9.57
CA LEU A 360 -8.69 -22.03 8.90
C LEU A 360 -9.19 -20.88 9.79
N ARG A 361 -8.32 -19.91 10.04
CA ARG A 361 -8.60 -18.73 10.86
C ARG A 361 -8.27 -17.45 10.12
N GLY A 362 -9.10 -16.44 10.32
CA GLY A 362 -8.88 -15.09 9.84
C GLY A 362 -8.09 -14.23 10.83
N SER A 363 -7.83 -13.01 10.41
CA SER A 363 -7.29 -11.95 11.27
C SER A 363 -8.04 -10.65 11.00
N LEU A 364 -8.14 -9.81 12.02
CA LEU A 364 -8.67 -8.45 11.91
C LEU A 364 -7.50 -7.46 11.99
N ILE A 365 -7.60 -6.39 11.23
CA ILE A 365 -6.60 -5.32 11.20
C ILE A 365 -7.29 -4.02 11.59
N GLY A 366 -6.81 -3.39 12.65
CA GLY A 366 -7.23 -2.06 13.07
C GLY A 366 -6.10 -1.06 12.87
N THR A 367 -6.39 0.13 12.37
CA THR A 367 -5.41 1.20 12.19
C THR A 367 -5.92 2.49 12.80
N LEU A 368 -5.04 3.15 13.57
CA LEU A 368 -5.21 4.52 14.05
C LEU A 368 -4.16 5.40 13.38
N SER A 369 -4.54 6.56 12.91
CA SER A 369 -3.62 7.49 12.26
C SER A 369 -3.82 8.91 12.76
N ALA A 370 -2.72 9.65 12.84
CA ALA A 370 -2.71 11.07 13.10
C ALA A 370 -1.65 11.73 12.19
N GLY A 371 -1.90 12.94 11.75
CA GLY A 371 -0.94 13.61 10.88
C GLY A 371 -1.11 15.12 10.88
N ILE A 372 -0.06 15.76 10.37
CA ILE A 372 -0.02 17.20 10.16
C ILE A 372 0.40 17.51 8.72
N GLY A 373 -0.27 18.49 8.12
CA GLY A 373 0.16 19.10 6.88
C GLY A 373 0.72 20.49 7.16
N ILE A 374 1.95 20.73 6.75
CA ILE A 374 2.68 21.98 6.96
C ILE A 374 2.75 22.71 5.62
N PRO A 375 2.05 23.85 5.44
CA PRO A 375 2.14 24.60 4.20
C PRO A 375 3.52 25.24 4.07
N MET A 376 4.11 25.14 2.88
CA MET A 376 5.39 25.77 2.56
C MET A 376 5.22 27.32 2.37
N VAL A 377 6.31 28.00 2.09
CA VAL A 377 6.34 29.46 1.96
C VAL A 377 5.44 29.95 0.79
N ASP A 378 5.38 29.17 -0.28
CA ASP A 378 4.52 29.42 -1.45
C ASP A 378 3.01 29.24 -1.17
N ARG A 379 2.65 28.69 0.01
CA ARG A 379 1.29 28.37 0.47
C ARG A 379 0.52 27.38 -0.43
N ARG A 380 1.17 26.77 -1.42
CA ARG A 380 0.60 25.78 -2.34
C ARG A 380 1.18 24.40 -2.12
N SER A 381 2.48 24.35 -1.84
CA SER A 381 3.21 23.12 -1.55
C SER A 381 3.14 22.76 -0.08
N TRP A 382 3.22 21.47 0.23
CA TRP A 382 2.99 20.94 1.58
C TRP A 382 4.05 19.91 1.95
N ILE A 383 4.42 19.92 3.23
CA ILE A 383 5.10 18.80 3.88
C ILE A 383 4.05 18.09 4.73
N ASP A 384 3.82 16.82 4.44
CA ASP A 384 2.87 15.99 5.16
C ASP A 384 3.61 14.98 6.03
N LEU A 385 3.25 14.91 7.31
CA LEU A 385 3.76 13.93 8.27
C LEU A 385 2.60 13.13 8.83
N THR A 386 2.72 11.80 8.81
CA THR A 386 1.67 10.90 9.30
C THR A 386 2.27 9.83 10.18
N LEU A 387 1.74 9.67 11.38
CA LEU A 387 2.01 8.57 12.30
C LEU A 387 0.83 7.60 12.24
N GLU A 388 1.13 6.33 12.00
CA GLU A 388 0.13 5.24 11.94
C GLU A 388 0.50 4.16 12.96
N TYR A 389 -0.49 3.73 13.72
CA TYR A 389 -0.44 2.51 14.52
C TYR A 389 -1.40 1.48 13.93
N LYS A 390 -0.87 0.36 13.45
CA LYS A 390 -1.64 -0.76 12.90
C LYS A 390 -1.49 -1.96 13.81
N HIS A 391 -2.60 -2.59 14.15
CA HIS A 391 -2.65 -3.82 14.93
C HIS A 391 -3.35 -4.94 14.17
N LEU A 392 -2.63 -6.04 13.94
CA LEU A 392 -3.17 -7.26 13.36
C LEU A 392 -3.49 -8.23 14.49
N MET A 393 -4.77 -8.56 14.64
CA MET A 393 -5.34 -9.43 15.66
C MET A 393 -5.76 -10.77 15.03
N PRO A 394 -5.02 -11.86 15.24
CA PRO A 394 -5.44 -13.17 14.78
C PRO A 394 -6.65 -13.66 15.60
N GLN A 395 -7.52 -14.44 14.95
CA GLN A 395 -8.74 -14.97 15.59
C GLN A 395 -8.51 -16.24 16.41
N ALA A 396 -7.29 -16.80 16.41
CA ALA A 396 -6.97 -17.99 17.21
C ALA A 396 -5.81 -17.74 18.17
N LYS A 397 -5.85 -18.41 19.31
CA LYS A 397 -4.73 -18.45 20.27
C LYS A 397 -3.55 -19.19 19.64
N GLY A 398 -2.32 -18.73 19.91
CA GLY A 398 -1.10 -19.33 19.37
C GLY A 398 -0.70 -18.81 17.98
N MET A 399 -1.51 -17.99 17.34
CA MET A 399 -1.12 -17.26 16.13
C MET A 399 -0.40 -15.96 16.50
N ILE A 400 0.44 -15.47 15.58
CA ILE A 400 1.27 -14.27 15.80
C ILE A 400 0.40 -13.01 15.71
N SER A 401 0.41 -12.20 16.76
CA SER A 401 -0.14 -10.85 16.73
C SER A 401 0.93 -9.85 16.31
N GLU A 402 0.55 -8.85 15.54
CA GLU A 402 1.49 -7.91 14.96
C GLU A 402 1.09 -6.47 15.27
N ASN A 403 2.06 -5.67 15.69
CA ASN A 403 1.89 -4.24 15.93
C ASN A 403 2.88 -3.49 15.04
N TYR A 404 2.40 -2.50 14.32
CA TYR A 404 3.22 -1.64 13.46
C TYR A 404 3.08 -0.20 13.92
N LEU A 405 4.20 0.45 14.13
CA LEU A 405 4.26 1.90 14.30
C LEU A 405 5.06 2.47 13.13
N GLN A 406 4.41 3.26 12.30
CA GLN A 406 4.97 3.76 11.06
C GLN A 406 4.85 5.29 11.00
N LEU A 407 5.95 5.95 10.68
CA LEU A 407 6.02 7.37 10.35
C LEU A 407 6.17 7.51 8.84
N THR A 408 5.24 8.21 8.20
CA THR A 408 5.27 8.50 6.77
C THR A 408 5.54 9.99 6.56
N PHE A 409 6.52 10.28 5.72
CA PHE A 409 6.85 11.61 5.24
C PHE A 409 6.32 11.77 3.82
N GLY A 410 5.62 12.86 3.53
CA GLY A 410 5.13 13.22 2.21
C GLY A 410 5.60 14.61 1.82
N LEU A 411 5.90 14.78 0.53
CA LEU A 411 6.27 16.05 -0.05
C LEU A 411 5.42 16.29 -1.28
N ARG A 412 4.53 17.27 -1.17
CA ARG A 412 3.57 17.63 -2.19
C ARG A 412 3.90 19.01 -2.74
N PHE A 413 4.43 19.06 -3.96
CA PHE A 413 4.68 20.27 -4.70
C PHE A 413 3.48 20.61 -5.57
N ASN A 414 3.06 21.87 -5.52
CA ASN A 414 2.00 22.41 -6.34
C ASN A 414 2.50 23.68 -7.01
N GLU A 415 2.96 23.55 -8.25
CA GLU A 415 3.57 24.61 -9.02
C GLU A 415 2.59 25.20 -10.04
N ALA A 416 2.64 26.52 -10.23
CA ALA A 416 1.92 27.18 -11.29
C ALA A 416 2.65 26.96 -12.64
N TRP A 417 2.00 26.27 -13.59
CA TRP A 417 2.57 25.98 -14.90
C TRP A 417 1.87 26.84 -15.96
N PHE A 418 2.58 27.14 -17.07
CA PHE A 418 2.09 27.94 -18.20
C PHE A 418 1.71 29.41 -17.88
N ARG A 419 2.25 30.03 -16.86
CA ARG A 419 2.18 31.48 -16.75
C ARG A 419 3.06 32.10 -17.83
N LYS A 420 2.47 32.77 -18.81
CA LYS A 420 3.21 33.70 -19.68
C LYS A 420 3.79 34.80 -18.79
N LEU A 421 5.11 34.87 -18.70
CA LEU A 421 5.78 36.05 -18.17
C LEU A 421 5.38 37.20 -19.11
N LYS A 422 4.58 38.13 -18.62
CA LYS A 422 4.44 39.44 -19.28
C LYS A 422 5.77 40.15 -19.02
N LEU A 423 6.59 40.25 -20.05
CA LEU A 423 7.67 41.21 -20.10
C LEU A 423 7.01 42.57 -20.35
N ASP A 424 6.85 43.38 -19.27
CA ASP A 424 6.52 44.80 -19.39
C ASP A 424 7.75 45.59 -19.81
#